data_94953398453cd0fb181efcca79bc6780
#
_entry.id   94953398453cd0fb181efcca79bc6780
#
_cell.length_a   1.000
_cell.length_b   1.000
_cell.length_c   1.000
_cell.angle_alpha   90.00
_cell.angle_beta   90.00
_cell.angle_gamma   90.00
#
_symmetry.space_group_name_H-M   'P 1'
#
loop_
_entity.id
_entity.type
_entity.pdbx_description
1 polymer ?
#
loop_
_entity_poly.entity_id
_entity_poly.type
_entity_poly.pdbx_seq_one_letter_code
_entity_poly.pdbx_strand_id
1 'polypeptide(L)'
;MQGFPRRISMIKNVVSIRLPVAEKAVIRKNRILPAGLSEKEAESRQLPRICVVTGTHGDELEGQYVCFRLNRILAENPQFVSGIVDIYPAVNPLGIDSITRGIPRFDLDMNRIFPGDAKGTTEEVIAAKIISDMKGAACAVDIHASNIFLREIPQVRVNINTAEKLVPLAKELNCDFIWVHAAATVLESTLAWSLNRIGVPCLVIEAGVGMRITQEYGERITVGLLRLMKRLGIWSGPVQEVAEPIVSTDGRVKFINADYPGVFIPKVRHWMNLHEGDSLGLIT
;
A
#
# COMPACT_ATOMS: atom_id res chain seq x y z
N MET A 1 -26.81 14.48 -24.95
CA MET A 1 -26.64 14.15 -23.52
C MET A 1 -25.99 12.79 -23.46
N GLN A 2 -24.66 12.73 -23.30
CA GLN A 2 -23.96 11.47 -23.07
C GLN A 2 -24.26 11.03 -21.64
N GLY A 3 -24.94 9.88 -21.49
CA GLY A 3 -25.30 9.31 -20.21
C GLY A 3 -24.03 9.04 -19.41
N PHE A 4 -23.99 9.49 -18.15
CA PHE A 4 -22.95 9.12 -17.20
C PHE A 4 -22.81 7.60 -17.18
N PRO A 5 -21.58 7.04 -17.30
CA PRO A 5 -21.37 5.61 -17.24
C PRO A 5 -21.98 5.09 -15.93
N ARG A 6 -22.70 3.94 -16.00
CA ARG A 6 -23.26 3.28 -14.81
C ARG A 6 -22.17 3.15 -13.77
N ARG A 7 -22.42 3.68 -12.56
CA ARG A 7 -21.47 3.64 -11.44
C ARG A 7 -21.05 2.19 -11.19
N ILE A 8 -19.83 1.85 -11.56
CA ILE A 8 -19.20 0.56 -11.23
C ILE A 8 -18.57 0.60 -9.83
N SER A 9 -18.47 1.77 -9.22
CA SER A 9 -17.84 1.98 -7.92
C SER A 9 -18.87 2.36 -6.85
N MET A 10 -18.73 1.76 -5.68
CA MET A 10 -19.57 2.01 -4.50
C MET A 10 -18.69 2.38 -3.30
N ILE A 11 -19.04 3.46 -2.62
CA ILE A 11 -18.39 3.80 -1.34
C ILE A 11 -19.03 2.96 -0.23
N LYS A 12 -18.21 2.20 0.50
CA LYS A 12 -18.64 1.36 1.60
C LYS A 12 -17.95 1.74 2.91
N ASN A 13 -18.71 1.69 3.98
CA ASN A 13 -18.14 1.83 5.32
C ASN A 13 -17.54 0.47 5.75
N VAL A 14 -16.24 0.44 5.96
CA VAL A 14 -15.50 -0.67 6.55
C VAL A 14 -15.64 -0.62 8.07
N VAL A 15 -15.47 0.59 8.62
CA VAL A 15 -15.59 0.86 10.05
C VAL A 15 -16.57 2.01 10.23
N SER A 16 -17.43 1.90 11.22
CA SER A 16 -18.24 3.00 11.73
C SER A 16 -18.39 2.81 13.25
N ILE A 17 -17.74 3.65 14.02
CA ILE A 17 -17.73 3.62 15.48
C ILE A 17 -18.26 4.95 15.99
N ARG A 18 -19.17 4.90 16.95
CA ARG A 18 -19.66 6.09 17.62
C ARG A 18 -18.61 6.60 18.61
N LEU A 19 -18.32 7.87 18.52
CA LEU A 19 -17.47 8.61 19.44
C LEU A 19 -18.34 9.46 20.37
N PRO A 20 -17.78 10.02 21.46
CA PRO A 20 -18.48 11.01 22.28
C PRO A 20 -19.04 12.17 21.44
N VAL A 21 -20.06 12.86 21.98
CA VAL A 21 -20.73 14.05 21.39
C VAL A 21 -21.29 13.81 19.97
N ALA A 22 -21.85 12.59 19.75
CA ALA A 22 -22.49 12.17 18.49
C ALA A 22 -21.57 12.13 17.26
N GLU A 23 -20.26 12.24 17.42
CA GLU A 23 -19.26 12.03 16.37
C GLU A 23 -19.15 10.56 15.95
N LYS A 24 -18.55 10.31 14.81
CA LYS A 24 -18.27 8.95 14.31
C LYS A 24 -16.89 8.87 13.69
N ALA A 25 -16.13 7.86 14.05
CA ALA A 25 -14.97 7.43 13.28
C ALA A 25 -15.45 6.52 12.14
N VAL A 26 -15.18 6.92 10.90
CA VAL A 26 -15.61 6.19 9.72
C VAL A 26 -14.42 5.94 8.80
N ILE A 27 -14.15 4.68 8.50
CA ILE A 27 -13.19 4.28 7.47
C ILE A 27 -13.98 3.72 6.29
N ARG A 28 -13.64 4.16 5.09
CA ARG A 28 -14.35 3.83 3.86
C ARG A 28 -13.44 3.16 2.86
N LYS A 29 -14.05 2.37 2.00
CA LYS A 29 -13.42 1.86 0.78
C LYS A 29 -14.27 2.18 -0.45
N ASN A 30 -13.61 2.26 -1.59
CA ASN A 30 -14.27 2.21 -2.89
C ASN A 30 -14.25 0.75 -3.35
N ARG A 31 -15.43 0.14 -3.49
CA ARG A 31 -15.58 -1.19 -4.08
C ARG A 31 -15.96 -1.06 -5.54
N ILE A 32 -15.16 -1.65 -6.41
CA ILE A 32 -15.37 -1.67 -7.86
C ILE A 32 -15.65 -3.11 -8.27
N LEU A 33 -16.71 -3.29 -9.04
CA LEU A 33 -17.18 -4.60 -9.51
C LEU A 33 -17.14 -4.67 -11.05
N PRO A 34 -17.09 -5.86 -11.63
CA PRO A 34 -17.32 -6.04 -13.05
C PRO A 34 -18.62 -5.40 -13.50
N ALA A 35 -18.62 -4.82 -14.70
CA ALA A 35 -19.78 -4.12 -15.24
C ALA A 35 -21.01 -5.04 -15.30
N GLY A 36 -22.13 -4.56 -14.75
CA GLY A 36 -23.40 -5.30 -14.77
C GLY A 36 -23.57 -6.33 -13.67
N LEU A 37 -22.59 -6.59 -12.81
CA LEU A 37 -22.73 -7.49 -11.66
C LEU A 37 -23.11 -6.73 -10.40
N SER A 38 -24.00 -7.32 -9.63
CA SER A 38 -24.25 -6.95 -8.24
C SER A 38 -23.17 -7.57 -7.32
N GLU A 39 -23.06 -7.05 -6.12
CA GLU A 39 -22.12 -7.59 -5.11
C GLU A 39 -22.43 -9.05 -4.78
N LYS A 40 -23.71 -9.39 -4.60
CA LYS A 40 -24.13 -10.78 -4.33
C LYS A 40 -23.75 -11.74 -5.46
N GLU A 41 -23.86 -11.30 -6.70
CA GLU A 41 -23.45 -12.10 -7.86
C GLU A 41 -21.93 -12.26 -7.94
N ALA A 42 -21.17 -11.20 -7.66
CA ALA A 42 -19.72 -11.26 -7.63
C ALA A 42 -19.20 -12.21 -6.54
N GLU A 43 -19.80 -12.16 -5.36
CA GLU A 43 -19.50 -13.05 -4.23
C GLU A 43 -19.91 -14.50 -4.51
N SER A 44 -21.11 -14.74 -5.05
CA SER A 44 -21.59 -16.09 -5.38
C SER A 44 -20.74 -16.77 -6.46
N ARG A 45 -20.16 -15.99 -7.38
CA ARG A 45 -19.21 -16.47 -8.39
C ARG A 45 -17.79 -16.64 -7.85
N GLN A 46 -17.53 -16.31 -6.60
CA GLN A 46 -16.21 -16.35 -5.97
C GLN A 46 -15.13 -15.61 -6.77
N LEU A 47 -15.50 -14.43 -7.33
CA LEU A 47 -14.55 -13.65 -8.13
C LEU A 47 -13.32 -13.27 -7.30
N PRO A 48 -12.12 -13.29 -7.90
CA PRO A 48 -10.92 -12.88 -7.21
C PRO A 48 -11.01 -11.42 -6.78
N ARG A 49 -10.49 -11.11 -5.60
CA ARG A 49 -10.54 -9.78 -5.01
C ARG A 49 -9.16 -9.29 -4.63
N ILE A 50 -8.83 -8.05 -5.02
CA ILE A 50 -7.65 -7.33 -4.57
C ILE A 50 -8.05 -6.20 -3.63
N CYS A 51 -7.23 -5.99 -2.57
CA CYS A 51 -7.33 -4.84 -1.66
C CYS A 51 -6.12 -3.93 -1.88
N VAL A 52 -6.34 -2.67 -2.24
CA VAL A 52 -5.29 -1.64 -2.34
C VAL A 52 -5.47 -0.66 -1.20
N VAL A 53 -4.45 -0.52 -0.37
CA VAL A 53 -4.52 0.17 0.92
C VAL A 53 -3.49 1.28 0.98
N THR A 54 -3.84 2.40 1.58
CA THR A 54 -2.93 3.50 1.89
C THR A 54 -3.47 4.37 3.01
N GLY A 55 -2.68 5.35 3.44
CA GLY A 55 -3.08 6.30 4.47
C GLY A 55 -3.18 5.66 5.85
N THR A 56 -2.40 4.63 6.11
CA THR A 56 -2.13 4.10 7.45
C THR A 56 -1.36 5.13 8.25
N HIS A 57 -0.40 5.80 7.60
CA HIS A 57 0.25 7.02 8.09
C HIS A 57 -0.29 8.21 7.30
N GLY A 58 -0.67 9.27 8.01
CA GLY A 58 -1.38 10.39 7.39
C GLY A 58 -0.48 11.35 6.63
N ASP A 59 0.81 11.34 6.89
CA ASP A 59 1.83 12.14 6.21
C ASP A 59 2.41 11.45 4.94
N GLU A 60 1.97 10.21 4.62
CA GLU A 60 2.44 9.44 3.47
C GLU A 60 1.46 9.57 2.30
N LEU A 61 1.71 10.51 1.39
CA LEU A 61 0.74 10.92 0.36
C LEU A 61 0.87 10.20 -0.99
N GLU A 62 1.96 9.47 -1.23
CA GLU A 62 2.19 8.75 -2.51
C GLU A 62 1.03 7.79 -2.84
N GLY A 63 0.59 7.00 -1.86
CA GLY A 63 -0.50 6.06 -2.02
C GLY A 63 -1.84 6.72 -2.33
N GLN A 64 -2.07 7.96 -1.85
CA GLN A 64 -3.27 8.74 -2.17
C GLN A 64 -3.37 9.00 -3.67
N TYR A 65 -2.25 9.39 -4.27
CA TYR A 65 -2.18 9.60 -5.72
C TYR A 65 -2.39 8.30 -6.50
N VAL A 66 -1.78 7.21 -6.06
CA VAL A 66 -1.97 5.87 -6.67
C VAL A 66 -3.44 5.44 -6.62
N CYS A 67 -4.09 5.56 -5.46
CA CYS A 67 -5.51 5.23 -5.30
C CYS A 67 -6.40 6.08 -6.21
N PHE A 68 -6.11 7.39 -6.33
CA PHE A 68 -6.82 8.29 -7.24
C PHE A 68 -6.65 7.84 -8.70
N ARG A 69 -5.42 7.57 -9.16
CA ARG A 69 -5.12 7.14 -10.52
C ARG A 69 -5.76 5.81 -10.85
N LEU A 70 -5.60 4.82 -9.98
CA LEU A 70 -6.19 3.49 -10.17
C LEU A 70 -7.72 3.58 -10.27
N ASN A 71 -8.38 4.28 -9.34
CA ASN A 71 -9.83 4.46 -9.36
C ASN A 71 -10.32 5.09 -10.67
N ARG A 72 -9.60 6.10 -11.17
CA ARG A 72 -9.91 6.76 -12.43
C ARG A 72 -9.78 5.83 -13.63
N ILE A 73 -8.67 5.09 -13.74
CA ILE A 73 -8.46 4.13 -14.84
C ILE A 73 -9.55 3.06 -14.86
N LEU A 74 -9.91 2.51 -13.70
CA LEU A 74 -10.96 1.50 -13.60
C LEU A 74 -12.34 2.06 -13.96
N ALA A 75 -12.63 3.30 -13.56
CA ALA A 75 -13.89 3.97 -13.90
C ALA A 75 -14.00 4.29 -15.41
N GLU A 76 -12.90 4.66 -16.04
CA GLU A 76 -12.83 4.95 -17.48
C GLU A 76 -12.85 3.67 -18.34
N ASN A 77 -12.51 2.51 -17.77
CA ASN A 77 -12.36 1.23 -18.46
C ASN A 77 -13.12 0.08 -17.79
N PRO A 78 -14.40 0.24 -17.51
CA PRO A 78 -15.21 -0.74 -16.75
C PRO A 78 -15.29 -2.11 -17.43
N GLN A 79 -15.18 -2.16 -18.76
CA GLN A 79 -15.22 -3.38 -19.57
C GLN A 79 -14.06 -4.34 -19.29
N PHE A 80 -12.96 -3.85 -18.73
CA PHE A 80 -11.78 -4.66 -18.42
C PHE A 80 -11.73 -5.15 -16.97
N VAL A 81 -12.66 -4.72 -16.11
CA VAL A 81 -12.75 -5.19 -14.74
C VAL A 81 -13.42 -6.56 -14.70
N SER A 82 -12.68 -7.59 -14.32
CA SER A 82 -13.11 -8.99 -14.30
C SER A 82 -13.24 -9.57 -12.88
N GLY A 83 -12.77 -8.86 -11.86
CA GLY A 83 -12.83 -9.25 -10.45
C GLY A 83 -13.24 -8.08 -9.55
N ILE A 84 -13.08 -8.25 -8.25
CA ILE A 84 -13.44 -7.25 -7.24
C ILE A 84 -12.20 -6.43 -6.88
N VAL A 85 -12.32 -5.11 -6.92
CA VAL A 85 -11.26 -4.20 -6.46
C VAL A 85 -11.78 -3.36 -5.30
N ASP A 86 -11.18 -3.53 -4.13
CA ASP A 86 -11.43 -2.73 -2.94
C ASP A 86 -10.26 -1.76 -2.73
N ILE A 87 -10.51 -0.46 -2.81
CA ILE A 87 -9.52 0.60 -2.59
C ILE A 87 -9.82 1.28 -1.25
N TYR A 88 -8.85 1.23 -0.33
CA TYR A 88 -8.90 1.85 1.00
C TYR A 88 -7.97 3.08 1.00
N PRO A 89 -8.48 4.26 0.61
CA PRO A 89 -7.62 5.42 0.41
C PRO A 89 -7.15 6.07 1.72
N ALA A 90 -7.79 5.74 2.84
CA ALA A 90 -7.54 6.38 4.12
C ALA A 90 -7.84 5.41 5.28
N VAL A 91 -6.83 4.68 5.74
CA VAL A 91 -6.95 3.81 6.92
C VAL A 91 -6.93 4.64 8.20
N ASN A 92 -6.16 5.74 8.21
CA ASN A 92 -6.11 6.74 9.26
C ASN A 92 -6.57 8.12 8.72
N PRO A 93 -7.89 8.34 8.54
CA PRO A 93 -8.39 9.59 7.96
C PRO A 93 -8.05 10.82 8.81
N LEU A 94 -7.97 10.69 10.13
CA LEU A 94 -7.61 11.80 11.02
C LEU A 94 -6.13 12.18 10.87
N GLY A 95 -5.26 11.18 10.68
CA GLY A 95 -3.85 11.42 10.40
C GLY A 95 -3.66 12.15 9.07
N ILE A 96 -4.41 11.77 8.03
CA ILE A 96 -4.36 12.44 6.72
C ILE A 96 -4.83 13.88 6.83
N ASP A 97 -5.93 14.13 7.53
CA ASP A 97 -6.48 15.46 7.73
C ASP A 97 -5.51 16.40 8.49
N SER A 98 -4.76 15.84 9.42
CA SER A 98 -3.75 16.55 10.22
C SER A 98 -2.34 16.51 9.67
N ILE A 99 -2.11 15.73 8.60
CA ILE A 99 -0.77 15.46 8.02
C ILE A 99 0.20 14.96 9.10
N THR A 100 -0.24 13.98 9.88
CA THR A 100 0.55 13.35 10.93
C THR A 100 0.70 11.85 10.69
N ARG A 101 1.83 11.28 11.09
CA ARG A 101 2.08 9.84 10.94
C ARG A 101 1.03 9.02 11.69
N GLY A 102 0.90 9.26 12.97
CA GLY A 102 -0.02 8.53 13.85
C GLY A 102 -1.44 9.08 13.85
N ILE A 103 -2.29 8.51 14.69
CA ILE A 103 -3.60 9.05 15.02
C ILE A 103 -3.37 10.29 15.92
N PRO A 104 -3.78 11.52 15.51
CA PRO A 104 -3.33 12.76 16.16
C PRO A 104 -3.61 12.84 17.65
N ARG A 105 -4.70 12.21 18.10
CA ARG A 105 -5.14 12.30 19.50
C ARG A 105 -4.22 11.57 20.47
N PHE A 106 -3.52 10.52 19.99
CA PHE A 106 -2.74 9.62 20.84
C PHE A 106 -1.32 9.40 20.29
N ASP A 107 -0.97 10.02 19.17
CA ASP A 107 0.25 9.75 18.41
C ASP A 107 0.46 8.24 18.15
N LEU A 108 -0.65 7.51 18.03
CA LEU A 108 -0.64 6.06 17.89
C LEU A 108 -0.38 5.66 16.44
N ASP A 109 0.68 4.91 16.21
CA ASP A 109 0.96 4.32 14.91
C ASP A 109 0.03 3.12 14.66
N MET A 110 -0.92 3.29 13.73
CA MET A 110 -1.86 2.23 13.32
C MET A 110 -1.13 0.96 12.88
N ASN A 111 0.05 1.10 12.28
CA ASN A 111 0.83 -0.03 11.80
C ASN A 111 1.65 -0.74 12.91
N ARG A 112 1.26 -0.51 14.17
CA ARG A 112 1.80 -1.19 15.37
C ARG A 112 0.73 -1.88 16.21
N ILE A 113 -0.53 -1.85 15.76
CA ILE A 113 -1.65 -2.42 16.51
C ILE A 113 -2.41 -3.51 15.76
N PHE A 114 -2.09 -3.80 14.49
CA PHE A 114 -2.68 -4.93 13.79
C PHE A 114 -2.23 -6.28 14.40
N PRO A 115 -3.10 -7.29 14.44
CA PRO A 115 -4.42 -7.37 13.83
C PRO A 115 -5.55 -6.67 14.60
N GLY A 116 -5.27 -6.04 15.74
CA GLY A 116 -6.25 -5.45 16.64
C GLY A 116 -7.00 -6.46 17.51
N ASP A 117 -7.92 -5.97 18.32
CA ASP A 117 -8.82 -6.74 19.15
C ASP A 117 -10.25 -6.18 19.04
N ALA A 118 -11.22 -7.03 18.70
CA ALA A 118 -12.63 -6.64 18.59
C ALA A 118 -13.26 -6.18 19.93
N LYS A 119 -12.59 -6.45 21.06
CA LYS A 119 -12.99 -6.07 22.42
C LYS A 119 -12.02 -5.07 23.06
N GLY A 120 -11.01 -4.64 22.35
CA GLY A 120 -9.97 -3.73 22.81
C GLY A 120 -10.37 -2.26 22.76
N THR A 121 -9.37 -1.41 22.67
CA THR A 121 -9.53 0.04 22.47
C THR A 121 -10.23 0.35 21.14
N THR A 122 -10.67 1.58 20.97
CA THR A 122 -11.30 2.02 19.70
C THR A 122 -10.41 1.72 18.50
N GLU A 123 -9.12 1.98 18.61
CA GLU A 123 -8.11 1.79 17.57
C GLU A 123 -7.88 0.30 17.26
N GLU A 124 -7.83 -0.54 18.28
CA GLU A 124 -7.73 -2.00 18.10
C GLU A 124 -9.00 -2.58 17.45
N VAL A 125 -10.18 -2.08 17.81
CA VAL A 125 -11.45 -2.46 17.15
C VAL A 125 -11.44 -2.02 15.68
N ILE A 126 -10.89 -0.85 15.37
CA ILE A 126 -10.72 -0.37 13.99
C ILE A 126 -9.81 -1.34 13.22
N ALA A 127 -8.64 -1.65 13.77
CA ALA A 127 -7.68 -2.56 13.16
C ALA A 127 -8.30 -3.95 12.91
N ALA A 128 -8.99 -4.52 13.90
CA ALA A 128 -9.65 -5.82 13.78
C ALA A 128 -10.73 -5.83 12.68
N LYS A 129 -11.50 -4.76 12.54
CA LYS A 129 -12.51 -4.64 11.47
C LYS A 129 -11.88 -4.53 10.08
N ILE A 130 -10.77 -3.82 9.93
CA ILE A 130 -10.02 -3.71 8.67
C ILE A 130 -9.52 -5.10 8.25
N ILE A 131 -8.87 -5.83 9.16
CA ILE A 131 -8.41 -7.21 8.90
C ILE A 131 -9.58 -8.12 8.50
N SER A 132 -10.69 -8.03 9.23
CA SER A 132 -11.89 -8.84 8.95
C SER A 132 -12.47 -8.55 7.56
N ASP A 133 -12.51 -7.29 7.15
CA ASP A 133 -13.03 -6.88 5.85
C ASP A 133 -12.14 -7.34 4.69
N MET A 134 -10.82 -7.42 4.89
CA MET A 134 -9.86 -7.88 3.88
C MET A 134 -9.72 -9.41 3.81
N LYS A 135 -10.22 -10.14 4.79
CA LYS A 135 -10.14 -11.60 4.85
C LYS A 135 -10.68 -12.24 3.57
N GLY A 136 -9.94 -13.21 3.02
CA GLY A 136 -10.31 -13.92 1.80
C GLY A 136 -10.01 -13.14 0.50
N ALA A 137 -9.32 -12.01 0.55
CA ALA A 137 -8.79 -11.39 -0.65
C ALA A 137 -7.71 -12.27 -1.29
N ALA A 138 -7.65 -12.27 -2.63
CA ALA A 138 -6.62 -12.98 -3.39
C ALA A 138 -5.25 -12.33 -3.18
N CYS A 139 -5.23 -11.01 -2.97
CA CYS A 139 -4.03 -10.25 -2.64
C CYS A 139 -4.41 -8.91 -2.00
N ALA A 140 -3.52 -8.38 -1.16
CA ALA A 140 -3.55 -7.00 -0.70
C ALA A 140 -2.23 -6.30 -1.05
N VAL A 141 -2.28 -5.00 -1.29
CA VAL A 141 -1.11 -4.13 -1.50
C VAL A 141 -1.24 -2.94 -0.57
N ASP A 142 -0.30 -2.82 0.37
CA ASP A 142 -0.22 -1.74 1.34
C ASP A 142 0.84 -0.73 0.90
N ILE A 143 0.42 0.49 0.58
CA ILE A 143 1.27 1.50 -0.05
C ILE A 143 1.64 2.56 0.97
N HIS A 144 2.93 2.64 1.22
CA HIS A 144 3.58 3.58 2.12
C HIS A 144 4.53 4.52 1.37
N ALA A 145 4.93 5.58 2.05
CA ALA A 145 6.07 6.40 1.67
C ALA A 145 7.05 6.42 2.84
N SER A 146 8.26 6.90 2.59
CA SER A 146 9.21 7.14 3.66
C SER A 146 8.78 8.31 4.56
N ASN A 147 9.51 8.50 5.65
CA ASN A 147 9.35 9.71 6.47
C ASN A 147 9.79 10.98 5.69
N ILE A 148 9.63 12.14 6.30
CA ILE A 148 9.94 13.44 5.67
C ILE A 148 11.45 13.69 5.42
N PHE A 149 12.33 12.86 5.96
CA PHE A 149 13.79 13.04 5.88
C PHE A 149 14.46 12.09 4.89
N LEU A 150 13.80 10.99 4.52
CA LEU A 150 14.38 9.96 3.68
C LEU A 150 13.55 9.81 2.39
N ARG A 151 14.21 9.86 1.24
CA ARG A 151 13.60 9.53 -0.04
C ARG A 151 13.92 8.10 -0.42
N GLU A 152 12.90 7.27 -0.53
CA GLU A 152 13.04 5.89 -0.98
C GLU A 152 12.73 5.76 -2.47
N ILE A 153 13.47 4.87 -3.15
CA ILE A 153 13.09 4.39 -4.47
C ILE A 153 11.84 3.53 -4.35
N PRO A 154 11.02 3.40 -5.40
CA PRO A 154 9.93 2.44 -5.39
C PRO A 154 10.44 1.03 -5.13
N GLN A 155 10.07 0.46 -4.01
CA GLN A 155 10.50 -0.87 -3.59
C GLN A 155 9.36 -1.66 -2.97
N VAL A 156 9.45 -2.98 -3.07
CA VAL A 156 8.56 -3.90 -2.37
C VAL A 156 9.31 -4.56 -1.23
N ARG A 157 8.78 -4.48 -0.02
CA ARG A 157 9.32 -5.16 1.15
C ARG A 157 8.63 -6.49 1.37
N VAL A 158 9.41 -7.55 1.50
CA VAL A 158 8.93 -8.92 1.64
C VAL A 158 9.64 -9.58 2.81
N ASN A 159 8.88 -10.20 3.72
CA ASN A 159 9.48 -11.02 4.78
C ASN A 159 10.01 -12.33 4.19
N ILE A 160 11.18 -12.76 4.62
CA ILE A 160 11.84 -13.98 4.10
C ILE A 160 10.97 -15.23 4.22
N ASN A 161 10.15 -15.32 5.27
CA ASN A 161 9.26 -16.46 5.49
C ASN A 161 8.10 -16.56 4.48
N THR A 162 7.83 -15.49 3.74
CA THR A 162 6.77 -15.39 2.73
C THR A 162 7.32 -15.18 1.33
N ALA A 163 8.65 -15.14 1.16
CA ALA A 163 9.33 -14.75 -0.07
C ALA A 163 8.96 -15.63 -1.26
N GLU A 164 8.89 -16.96 -1.08
CA GLU A 164 8.54 -17.90 -2.14
C GLU A 164 7.18 -17.55 -2.79
N LYS A 165 6.21 -17.17 -1.97
CA LYS A 165 4.86 -16.80 -2.43
C LYS A 165 4.78 -15.37 -2.93
N LEU A 166 5.45 -14.42 -2.28
CA LEU A 166 5.25 -12.99 -2.51
C LEU A 166 6.19 -12.40 -3.57
N VAL A 167 7.42 -12.89 -3.71
CA VAL A 167 8.37 -12.35 -4.72
C VAL A 167 7.81 -12.45 -6.14
N PRO A 168 7.18 -13.56 -6.58
CA PRO A 168 6.55 -13.62 -7.90
C PRO A 168 5.44 -12.57 -8.12
N LEU A 169 4.69 -12.21 -7.08
CA LEU A 169 3.66 -11.17 -7.15
C LEU A 169 4.29 -9.77 -7.10
N ALA A 170 5.32 -9.59 -6.29
CA ALA A 170 6.06 -8.32 -6.15
C ALA A 170 6.69 -7.87 -7.49
N LYS A 171 7.15 -8.80 -8.32
CA LYS A 171 7.71 -8.52 -9.66
C LYS A 171 6.73 -7.82 -10.60
N GLU A 172 5.43 -7.98 -10.38
CA GLU A 172 4.42 -7.30 -11.18
C GLU A 172 4.29 -5.80 -10.84
N LEU A 173 4.71 -5.35 -9.64
CA LEU A 173 4.39 -4.02 -9.12
C LEU A 173 5.18 -2.86 -9.72
N ASN A 174 6.05 -3.11 -10.72
CA ASN A 174 6.84 -2.08 -11.41
C ASN A 174 7.67 -1.21 -10.46
N CYS A 175 8.14 -1.81 -9.38
CA CYS A 175 9.09 -1.22 -8.46
C CYS A 175 10.53 -1.54 -8.91
N ASP A 176 11.49 -0.71 -8.50
CA ASP A 176 12.90 -0.90 -8.88
C ASP A 176 13.56 -2.04 -8.11
N PHE A 177 13.07 -2.29 -6.88
CA PHE A 177 13.75 -3.14 -5.92
C PHE A 177 12.75 -4.00 -5.15
N ILE A 178 13.10 -5.25 -4.92
CA ILE A 178 12.40 -6.15 -3.99
C ILE A 178 13.37 -6.50 -2.88
N TRP A 179 13.10 -5.98 -1.68
CA TRP A 179 13.91 -6.24 -0.52
C TRP A 179 13.30 -7.38 0.30
N VAL A 180 13.97 -8.53 0.24
CA VAL A 180 13.62 -9.70 1.06
C VAL A 180 14.47 -9.65 2.33
N HIS A 181 13.84 -9.55 3.49
CA HIS A 181 14.55 -9.39 4.77
C HIS A 181 13.98 -10.29 5.87
N ALA A 182 14.80 -10.55 6.88
CA ALA A 182 14.51 -11.47 7.97
C ALA A 182 13.87 -10.80 9.20
N ALA A 183 13.78 -9.46 9.25
CA ALA A 183 13.27 -8.72 10.41
C ALA A 183 11.79 -9.03 10.67
N ALA A 184 11.54 -10.07 11.46
CA ALA A 184 10.18 -10.50 11.80
C ALA A 184 9.58 -9.68 12.96
N THR A 185 10.38 -9.33 13.96
CA THR A 185 9.89 -8.75 15.23
C THR A 185 9.31 -7.34 15.08
N VAL A 186 9.90 -6.50 14.25
CA VAL A 186 9.42 -5.13 14.02
C VAL A 186 8.14 -5.10 13.17
N LEU A 187 7.84 -6.17 12.45
CA LEU A 187 6.75 -6.25 11.49
C LEU A 187 5.52 -6.99 12.00
N GLU A 188 5.58 -7.64 13.15
CA GLU A 188 4.51 -8.52 13.66
C GLU A 188 3.16 -7.80 13.90
N SER A 189 3.18 -6.52 14.20
CA SER A 189 2.00 -5.71 14.44
C SER A 189 1.58 -4.85 13.24
N THR A 190 2.09 -5.15 12.04
CA THR A 190 1.72 -4.44 10.81
C THR A 190 0.51 -5.07 10.12
N LEU A 191 -0.16 -4.28 9.26
CA LEU A 191 -1.25 -4.75 8.42
C LEU A 191 -0.80 -5.93 7.55
N ALA A 192 0.33 -5.77 6.84
CA ALA A 192 0.83 -6.78 5.93
C ALA A 192 1.17 -8.10 6.62
N TRP A 193 1.85 -8.05 7.78
CA TRP A 193 2.15 -9.24 8.55
C TRP A 193 0.88 -9.97 9.00
N SER A 194 -0.09 -9.22 9.51
CA SER A 194 -1.36 -9.76 10.00
C SER A 194 -2.17 -10.43 8.89
N LEU A 195 -2.22 -9.82 7.69
CA LEU A 195 -2.90 -10.40 6.52
C LEU A 195 -2.19 -11.66 6.02
N ASN A 196 -0.87 -11.64 5.90
CA ASN A 196 -0.09 -12.81 5.49
C ASN A 196 -0.29 -13.98 6.45
N ARG A 197 -0.37 -13.72 7.75
CA ARG A 197 -0.60 -14.75 8.78
C ARG A 197 -1.96 -15.44 8.64
N ILE A 198 -2.98 -14.74 8.19
CA ILE A 198 -4.32 -15.32 7.94
C ILE A 198 -4.51 -15.83 6.51
N GLY A 199 -3.41 -15.93 5.74
CA GLY A 199 -3.41 -16.51 4.38
C GLY A 199 -3.77 -15.55 3.26
N VAL A 200 -3.91 -14.24 3.53
CA VAL A 200 -4.08 -13.20 2.50
C VAL A 200 -2.69 -12.67 2.11
N PRO A 201 -2.20 -12.96 0.89
CA PRO A 201 -0.93 -12.41 0.41
C PRO A 201 -0.98 -10.90 0.45
N CYS A 202 -0.08 -10.27 1.21
CA CYS A 202 0.00 -8.82 1.31
C CYS A 202 1.43 -8.35 1.01
N LEU A 203 1.54 -7.45 0.03
CA LEU A 203 2.77 -6.81 -0.40
C LEU A 203 2.82 -5.41 0.18
N VAL A 204 4.00 -4.97 0.61
CA VAL A 204 4.23 -3.60 1.09
C VAL A 204 5.06 -2.86 0.06
N ILE A 205 4.55 -1.74 -0.43
CA ILE A 205 5.30 -0.81 -1.28
C ILE A 205 5.76 0.36 -0.41
N GLU A 206 7.03 0.72 -0.55
CA GLU A 206 7.60 1.96 -0.02
C GLU A 206 8.11 2.79 -1.19
N ALA A 207 7.73 4.05 -1.27
CA ALA A 207 8.16 4.92 -2.36
C ALA A 207 8.09 6.40 -1.99
N GLY A 208 9.10 7.17 -2.43
CA GLY A 208 9.10 8.62 -2.29
C GLY A 208 9.48 9.11 -0.90
N VAL A 209 8.87 10.20 -0.48
CA VAL A 209 9.15 10.88 0.79
C VAL A 209 7.86 11.43 1.37
N GLY A 210 7.73 11.42 2.68
CA GLY A 210 6.56 11.93 3.39
C GLY A 210 6.20 13.38 3.02
N MET A 211 4.93 13.73 3.14
CA MET A 211 4.33 15.04 2.83
C MET A 211 4.47 15.49 1.37
N ARG A 212 4.82 14.60 0.45
CA ARG A 212 4.99 14.90 -0.97
C ARG A 212 4.42 13.80 -1.85
N ILE A 213 4.26 14.11 -3.13
CA ILE A 213 3.84 13.19 -4.18
C ILE A 213 4.86 13.25 -5.31
N THR A 214 5.45 12.10 -5.63
CA THR A 214 6.31 11.91 -6.78
C THR A 214 5.48 11.26 -7.89
N GLN A 215 4.86 12.06 -8.74
CA GLN A 215 3.91 11.57 -9.76
C GLN A 215 4.45 10.40 -10.58
N GLU A 216 5.73 10.46 -10.98
CA GLU A 216 6.40 9.39 -11.73
C GLU A 216 6.33 8.04 -10.97
N TYR A 217 6.57 8.03 -9.66
CA TYR A 217 6.48 6.83 -8.85
C TYR A 217 5.03 6.31 -8.76
N GLY A 218 4.09 7.22 -8.56
CA GLY A 218 2.67 6.86 -8.51
C GLY A 218 2.14 6.29 -9.83
N GLU A 219 2.54 6.84 -11.00
CA GLU A 219 2.19 6.28 -12.30
C GLU A 219 2.78 4.88 -12.50
N ARG A 220 4.05 4.68 -12.14
CA ARG A 220 4.73 3.37 -12.23
C ARG A 220 4.04 2.33 -11.34
N ILE A 221 3.74 2.66 -10.10
CA ILE A 221 3.02 1.77 -9.16
C ILE A 221 1.62 1.46 -9.69
N THR A 222 0.92 2.43 -10.27
CA THR A 222 -0.40 2.22 -10.87
C THR A 222 -0.33 1.22 -12.03
N VAL A 223 0.67 1.33 -12.92
CA VAL A 223 0.93 0.33 -13.97
C VAL A 223 1.18 -1.06 -13.36
N GLY A 224 1.99 -1.12 -12.31
CA GLY A 224 2.27 -2.36 -11.58
C GLY A 224 1.02 -2.98 -10.97
N LEU A 225 0.14 -2.19 -10.37
CA LEU A 225 -1.13 -2.69 -9.84
C LEU A 225 -2.02 -3.30 -10.94
N LEU A 226 -2.10 -2.68 -12.12
CA LEU A 226 -2.86 -3.25 -13.24
C LEU A 226 -2.25 -4.57 -13.73
N ARG A 227 -0.92 -4.70 -13.74
CA ARG A 227 -0.22 -5.96 -14.05
C ARG A 227 -0.54 -7.04 -13.02
N LEU A 228 -0.42 -6.71 -11.73
CA LEU A 228 -0.78 -7.64 -10.65
C LEU A 228 -2.26 -8.06 -10.74
N MET A 229 -3.15 -7.12 -10.99
CA MET A 229 -4.58 -7.42 -11.21
C MET A 229 -4.79 -8.33 -12.41
N LYS A 230 -4.05 -8.15 -13.52
CA LYS A 230 -4.10 -9.04 -14.69
C LYS A 230 -3.63 -10.44 -14.34
N ARG A 231 -2.54 -10.58 -13.61
CA ARG A 231 -2.04 -11.87 -13.12
C ARG A 231 -3.05 -12.60 -12.22
N LEU A 232 -3.81 -11.84 -11.43
CA LEU A 232 -4.84 -12.36 -10.53
C LEU A 232 -6.20 -12.61 -11.22
N GLY A 233 -6.33 -12.33 -12.53
CA GLY A 233 -7.59 -12.47 -13.27
C GLY A 233 -8.63 -11.39 -12.94
N ILE A 234 -8.21 -10.25 -12.37
CA ILE A 234 -9.07 -9.12 -11.97
C ILE A 234 -9.14 -8.04 -13.07
N TRP A 235 -8.14 -7.97 -13.94
CA TRP A 235 -8.04 -7.03 -15.04
C TRP A 235 -7.79 -7.76 -16.36
N SER A 236 -8.59 -7.52 -17.38
CA SER A 236 -8.46 -8.11 -18.71
C SER A 236 -7.92 -7.13 -19.77
N GLY A 237 -7.73 -5.86 -19.39
CA GLY A 237 -7.23 -4.83 -20.28
C GLY A 237 -5.73 -4.93 -20.60
N PRO A 238 -5.24 -4.05 -21.47
CA PRO A 238 -3.82 -3.99 -21.78
C PRO A 238 -3.01 -3.56 -20.54
N VAL A 239 -1.76 -4.03 -20.49
CA VAL A 239 -0.76 -3.62 -19.48
C VAL A 239 0.57 -3.37 -20.20
N GLN A 240 1.36 -2.48 -19.65
CA GLN A 240 2.69 -2.18 -20.18
C GLN A 240 3.70 -3.22 -19.72
N GLU A 241 4.70 -3.51 -20.54
CA GLU A 241 5.90 -4.23 -20.12
C GLU A 241 6.70 -3.36 -19.15
N VAL A 242 7.31 -4.01 -18.17
CA VAL A 242 8.10 -3.33 -17.13
C VAL A 242 9.46 -4.01 -16.97
N ALA A 243 10.43 -3.27 -16.48
CA ALA A 243 11.75 -3.81 -16.20
C ALA A 243 11.69 -4.82 -15.03
N GLU A 244 12.56 -5.83 -15.08
CA GLU A 244 12.73 -6.75 -13.95
C GLU A 244 13.37 -6.00 -12.77
N PRO A 245 12.79 -6.09 -11.57
CA PRO A 245 13.35 -5.47 -10.38
C PRO A 245 14.62 -6.20 -9.91
N ILE A 246 15.48 -5.48 -9.21
CA ILE A 246 16.56 -6.10 -8.45
C ILE A 246 15.94 -6.77 -7.21
N VAL A 247 16.19 -8.08 -7.06
CA VAL A 247 15.78 -8.82 -5.86
C VAL A 247 16.99 -8.98 -4.94
N SER A 248 16.90 -8.49 -3.73
CA SER A 248 17.98 -8.56 -2.75
C SER A 248 17.50 -9.05 -1.40
N THR A 249 18.43 -9.64 -0.66
CA THR A 249 18.25 -10.06 0.74
C THR A 249 19.07 -9.17 1.66
N ASP A 250 18.85 -9.26 2.96
CA ASP A 250 19.58 -8.48 3.98
C ASP A 250 21.10 -8.54 3.82
N GLY A 251 21.65 -9.71 3.43
CA GLY A 251 23.08 -9.88 3.21
C GLY A 251 23.65 -9.10 2.02
N ARG A 252 22.80 -8.53 1.16
CA ARG A 252 23.19 -7.71 0.00
C ARG A 252 22.83 -6.23 0.14
N VAL A 253 22.21 -5.85 1.24
CA VAL A 253 21.90 -4.45 1.59
C VAL A 253 22.88 -4.02 2.67
N LYS A 254 23.64 -2.95 2.40
CA LYS A 254 24.59 -2.38 3.34
C LYS A 254 24.10 -1.01 3.80
N PHE A 255 23.96 -0.86 5.11
CA PHE A 255 23.69 0.43 5.73
C PHE A 255 25.02 1.16 5.95
N ILE A 256 25.09 2.42 5.54
CA ILE A 256 26.22 3.29 5.75
C ILE A 256 25.76 4.39 6.71
N ASN A 257 26.29 4.36 7.93
CA ASN A 257 25.95 5.31 8.97
C ASN A 257 26.99 6.42 9.02
N ALA A 258 26.58 7.60 9.51
CA ALA A 258 27.49 8.69 9.80
C ALA A 258 28.31 8.38 11.06
N ASP A 259 29.61 8.64 11.03
CA ASP A 259 30.50 8.49 12.18
C ASP A 259 30.42 9.68 13.16
N TYR A 260 29.92 10.82 12.69
CA TYR A 260 29.82 12.06 13.44
C TYR A 260 28.46 12.73 13.25
N PRO A 261 27.98 13.50 14.26
CA PRO A 261 26.79 14.32 14.10
C PRO A 261 27.04 15.47 13.12
N GLY A 262 25.99 15.90 12.40
CA GLY A 262 26.08 17.02 11.47
C GLY A 262 24.95 16.97 10.44
N VAL A 263 25.00 17.90 9.49
CA VAL A 263 24.07 17.94 8.35
C VAL A 263 24.71 17.20 7.18
N PHE A 264 24.06 16.13 6.73
CA PHE A 264 24.53 15.36 5.57
C PHE A 264 24.15 16.06 4.27
N ILE A 265 25.16 16.36 3.45
CA ILE A 265 24.99 16.92 2.09
C ILE A 265 25.35 15.81 1.10
N PRO A 266 24.35 15.19 0.42
CA PRO A 266 24.59 14.08 -0.49
C PRO A 266 25.29 14.55 -1.77
N LYS A 267 26.24 13.76 -2.27
CA LYS A 267 26.86 13.89 -3.61
C LYS A 267 26.38 12.78 -4.56
N VAL A 268 25.60 11.85 -4.08
CA VAL A 268 25.11 10.69 -4.80
C VAL A 268 23.62 10.82 -5.10
N ARG A 269 23.16 10.05 -6.08
CA ARG A 269 21.75 9.94 -6.47
C ARG A 269 21.34 8.47 -6.45
N HIS A 270 20.05 8.20 -6.40
CA HIS A 270 19.52 6.85 -6.59
C HIS A 270 20.07 6.24 -7.90
N TRP A 271 20.38 4.94 -7.86
CA TRP A 271 20.90 4.15 -8.98
C TRP A 271 22.27 4.59 -9.53
N MET A 272 23.01 5.37 -8.78
CA MET A 272 24.39 5.71 -9.13
C MET A 272 25.31 4.53 -8.78
N ASN A 273 26.09 4.07 -9.76
CA ASN A 273 27.14 3.10 -9.49
C ASN A 273 28.29 3.78 -8.76
N LEU A 274 28.75 3.15 -7.69
CA LEU A 274 29.81 3.67 -6.84
C LEU A 274 30.93 2.63 -6.73
N HIS A 275 32.14 3.10 -6.62
CA HIS A 275 33.33 2.29 -6.37
C HIS A 275 33.87 2.59 -4.98
N GLU A 276 34.72 1.69 -4.49
CA GLU A 276 35.43 1.92 -3.24
C GLU A 276 36.26 3.22 -3.31
N GLY A 277 36.08 4.08 -2.31
CA GLY A 277 36.73 5.40 -2.29
C GLY A 277 35.86 6.55 -2.82
N ASP A 278 34.74 6.27 -3.51
CA ASP A 278 33.83 7.33 -3.93
C ASP A 278 33.17 8.03 -2.75
N SER A 279 33.09 9.37 -2.84
CA SER A 279 32.46 10.19 -1.81
C SER A 279 30.93 10.13 -1.93
N LEU A 280 30.27 9.65 -0.89
CA LEU A 280 28.79 9.64 -0.81
C LEU A 280 28.22 11.04 -0.53
N GLY A 281 28.98 11.87 0.16
CA GLY A 281 28.59 13.20 0.57
C GLY A 281 29.57 13.78 1.56
N LEU A 282 29.15 14.83 2.24
CA LEU A 282 29.92 15.42 3.34
C LEU A 282 28.98 15.70 4.53
N ILE A 283 29.54 15.73 5.72
CA ILE A 283 28.85 16.13 6.95
C ILE A 283 29.48 17.45 7.40
N THR A 284 28.63 18.46 7.65
CA THR A 284 29.04 19.80 8.10
C THR A 284 28.53 20.08 9.49
#